data_ba36e191d7a537277ff22b87c80a94e3
#
_entry.id   ba36e191d7a537277ff22b87c80a94e3
#
_cell.length_a   1.000
_cell.length_b   1.000
_cell.length_c   1.000
_cell.angle_alpha   90.00
_cell.angle_beta   90.00
_cell.angle_gamma   90.00
#
_symmetry.space_group_name_H-M   'P 1'
#
loop_
_entity.id
_entity.type
_entity.pdbx_description
1 polymer ?
#
loop_
_entity_poly.entity_id
_entity_poly.type
_entity_poly.pdbx_seq_one_letter_code
_entity_poly.pdbx_strand_id
1 'polypeptide(L)'
;QVNRYWQLFFGVGLVKSSENLGVQADAASHPELLDWLAAEFRDQHWDVKHIQRLIVTSATYRQSSKVGAELLEVDPTNKLLAHAPRFRLPSPLLRDLALASSGLLNPEMGGKPVYPFQPPGIWDGLSITKERDFTYPQAKGADLYRRSLYTFWRRTVAPGNMFDASTRAICSVKPSLTN
;
A
#
# COMPACT_ATOMS: atom_id res chain seq x y z
N GLN A 1 7.93 -14.21 -0.28
CA GLN A 1 7.48 -13.02 -1.04
C GLN A 1 5.98 -13.08 -1.33
N VAL A 2 5.45 -14.22 -1.75
CA VAL A 2 4.02 -14.41 -2.07
C VAL A 2 3.11 -14.00 -0.90
N ASN A 3 3.46 -14.35 0.34
CA ASN A 3 2.73 -13.92 1.53
C ASN A 3 2.59 -12.39 1.65
N ARG A 4 3.62 -11.64 1.25
CA ARG A 4 3.58 -10.17 1.21
C ARG A 4 2.67 -9.65 0.10
N TYR A 5 2.66 -10.29 -1.07
CA TYR A 5 1.71 -9.93 -2.12
C TYR A 5 0.27 -10.20 -1.68
N TRP A 6 0.02 -11.35 -1.06
CA TRP A 6 -1.28 -11.66 -0.50
C TRP A 6 -1.74 -10.58 0.51
N GLN A 7 -0.84 -10.20 1.42
CA GLN A 7 -1.12 -9.18 2.43
C GLN A 7 -1.51 -7.82 1.83
N LEU A 8 -0.96 -7.43 0.68
CA LEU A 8 -1.33 -6.17 0.02
C LEU A 8 -2.80 -6.14 -0.40
N PHE A 9 -3.38 -7.29 -0.74
CA PHE A 9 -4.75 -7.41 -1.23
C PHE A 9 -5.75 -7.80 -0.14
N PHE A 10 -5.30 -8.50 0.89
CA PHE A 10 -6.19 -8.99 1.96
C PHE A 10 -5.95 -8.31 3.32
N GLY A 11 -4.97 -7.42 3.42
CA GLY A 11 -4.61 -6.71 4.64
C GLY A 11 -3.80 -7.55 5.63
N VAL A 12 -3.99 -8.87 5.63
CA VAL A 12 -3.25 -9.85 6.46
C VAL A 12 -2.67 -10.93 5.56
N GLY A 13 -1.45 -11.36 5.83
CA GLY A 13 -0.82 -12.47 5.12
C GLY A 13 -1.43 -13.83 5.47
N LEU A 14 -1.24 -14.83 4.62
CA LEU A 14 -1.54 -16.23 4.94
C LEU A 14 -0.75 -16.71 6.16
N VAL A 15 0.48 -16.22 6.32
CA VAL A 15 1.22 -16.20 7.58
C VAL A 15 1.12 -14.80 8.16
N LYS A 16 0.50 -14.66 9.32
CA LYS A 16 0.20 -13.35 9.95
C LYS A 16 1.48 -12.59 10.34
N SER A 17 2.49 -13.30 10.85
CA SER A 17 3.81 -12.75 11.20
C SER A 17 4.69 -12.59 9.96
N SER A 18 4.31 -11.70 9.03
CA SER A 18 4.99 -11.53 7.73
C SER A 18 6.46 -11.13 7.82
N GLU A 19 6.87 -10.52 8.91
CA GLU A 19 8.25 -10.11 9.23
C GLU A 19 9.06 -11.21 9.92
N ASN A 20 8.40 -12.24 10.45
CA ASN A 20 9.05 -13.34 11.14
C ASN A 20 8.52 -14.66 10.56
N LEU A 21 9.23 -15.21 9.59
CA LEU A 21 8.91 -16.47 8.91
C LEU A 21 9.77 -17.64 9.42
N GLY A 22 10.48 -17.46 10.53
CA GLY A 22 11.33 -18.49 11.15
C GLY A 22 10.54 -19.45 12.05
N VAL A 23 11.25 -20.11 12.94
CA VAL A 23 10.69 -21.11 13.87
C VAL A 23 9.59 -20.57 14.80
N GLN A 24 9.58 -19.25 15.02
CA GLN A 24 8.59 -18.57 15.85
C GLN A 24 7.45 -17.92 15.04
N ALA A 25 7.35 -18.26 13.75
CA ALA A 25 6.28 -17.73 12.91
C ALA A 25 4.93 -18.34 13.29
N ASP A 26 3.86 -17.56 13.06
CA ASP A 26 2.51 -18.10 13.09
C ASP A 26 2.35 -19.18 12.01
N ALA A 27 1.57 -20.21 12.30
CA ALA A 27 1.20 -21.18 11.28
C ALA A 27 0.38 -20.50 10.16
N ALA A 28 0.63 -20.91 8.92
CA ALA A 28 -0.15 -20.41 7.80
C ALA A 28 -1.64 -20.76 7.98
N SER A 29 -2.53 -19.81 7.66
CA SER A 29 -3.98 -20.06 7.69
C SER A 29 -4.40 -21.10 6.63
N HIS A 30 -3.76 -21.06 5.47
CA HIS A 30 -3.99 -21.94 4.32
C HIS A 30 -2.64 -22.36 3.75
N PRO A 31 -1.97 -23.38 4.35
CA PRO A 31 -0.63 -23.78 3.95
C PRO A 31 -0.56 -24.26 2.50
N GLU A 32 -1.52 -25.08 2.07
CA GLU A 32 -1.57 -25.60 0.71
C GLU A 32 -1.72 -24.49 -0.34
N LEU A 33 -2.50 -23.46 -0.05
CA LEU A 33 -2.63 -22.29 -0.92
C LEU A 33 -1.32 -21.50 -1.00
N LEU A 34 -0.65 -21.33 0.13
CA LEU A 34 0.63 -20.62 0.17
C LEU A 34 1.69 -21.34 -0.65
N ASP A 35 1.77 -22.68 -0.49
CA ASP A 35 2.71 -23.51 -1.21
C ASP A 35 2.41 -23.54 -2.71
N TRP A 36 1.14 -23.65 -3.08
CA TRP A 36 0.72 -23.59 -4.48
C TRP A 36 1.08 -22.25 -5.13
N LEU A 37 0.74 -21.13 -4.49
CA LEU A 37 1.09 -19.81 -4.99
C LEU A 37 2.61 -19.60 -5.09
N ALA A 38 3.38 -20.18 -4.17
CA ALA A 38 4.84 -20.09 -4.21
C ALA A 38 5.42 -20.90 -5.36
N ALA A 39 4.89 -22.12 -5.61
CA ALA A 39 5.27 -22.93 -6.75
C ALA A 39 4.92 -22.25 -8.06
N GLU A 40 3.68 -21.74 -8.19
CA GLU A 40 3.23 -20.99 -9.36
C GLU A 40 4.12 -19.78 -9.64
N PHE A 41 4.47 -19.00 -8.61
CA PHE A 41 5.34 -17.84 -8.76
C PHE A 41 6.73 -18.21 -9.28
N ARG A 42 7.30 -19.34 -8.81
CA ARG A 42 8.57 -19.87 -9.28
C ARG A 42 8.47 -20.35 -10.74
N ASP A 43 7.43 -21.12 -11.06
CA ASP A 43 7.27 -21.77 -12.36
C ASP A 43 6.93 -20.76 -13.46
N GLN A 44 6.31 -19.63 -13.10
CA GLN A 44 6.10 -18.48 -13.98
C GLN A 44 7.27 -17.49 -13.97
N HIS A 45 8.48 -17.97 -13.71
CA HIS A 45 9.72 -17.18 -13.76
C HIS A 45 9.68 -15.90 -12.92
N TRP A 46 9.02 -15.97 -11.75
CA TRP A 46 8.90 -14.84 -10.81
C TRP A 46 8.09 -13.67 -11.34
N ASP A 47 7.12 -13.92 -12.22
CA ASP A 47 6.23 -12.89 -12.76
C ASP A 47 5.28 -12.38 -11.67
N VAL A 48 5.61 -11.20 -11.14
CA VAL A 48 4.83 -10.52 -10.10
C VAL A 48 3.42 -10.17 -10.58
N LYS A 49 3.29 -9.74 -11.86
CA LYS A 49 1.99 -9.35 -12.41
C LYS A 49 1.07 -10.54 -12.59
N HIS A 50 1.63 -11.70 -12.91
CA HIS A 50 0.88 -12.95 -12.98
C HIS A 50 0.24 -13.30 -11.63
N ILE A 51 1.04 -13.32 -10.55
CA ILE A 51 0.53 -13.61 -9.19
C ILE A 51 -0.52 -12.59 -8.75
N GLN A 52 -0.28 -11.29 -8.99
CA GLN A 52 -1.26 -10.26 -8.65
C GLN A 52 -2.57 -10.47 -9.42
N ARG A 53 -2.51 -10.82 -10.69
CA ARG A 53 -3.69 -11.13 -11.51
C ARG A 53 -4.44 -12.33 -10.98
N LEU A 54 -3.75 -13.42 -10.63
CA LEU A 54 -4.36 -14.60 -10.01
C LEU A 54 -5.14 -14.23 -8.74
N ILE A 55 -4.53 -13.41 -7.87
CA ILE A 55 -5.17 -12.98 -6.63
C ILE A 55 -6.43 -12.16 -6.91
N VAL A 56 -6.34 -11.09 -7.72
CA VAL A 56 -7.48 -10.16 -7.92
C VAL A 56 -8.60 -10.75 -8.77
N THR A 57 -8.32 -11.77 -9.59
CA THR A 57 -9.36 -12.47 -10.37
C THR A 57 -9.98 -13.65 -9.63
N SER A 58 -9.42 -14.04 -8.48
CA SER A 58 -9.94 -15.16 -7.68
C SER A 58 -11.35 -14.90 -7.17
N ALA A 59 -12.14 -15.95 -7.03
CA ALA A 59 -13.46 -15.86 -6.42
C ALA A 59 -13.38 -15.30 -5.00
N THR A 60 -12.37 -15.67 -4.24
CA THR A 60 -12.12 -15.20 -2.88
C THR A 60 -11.95 -13.67 -2.81
N TYR A 61 -11.18 -13.07 -3.72
CA TYR A 61 -10.98 -11.61 -3.73
C TYR A 61 -12.24 -10.86 -4.19
N ARG A 62 -13.00 -11.46 -5.10
CA ARG A 62 -14.21 -10.86 -5.70
C ARG A 62 -15.47 -11.02 -4.87
N GLN A 63 -15.41 -11.63 -3.71
CA GLN A 63 -16.52 -11.74 -2.78
C GLN A 63 -17.04 -10.37 -2.32
N SER A 64 -18.30 -10.35 -1.86
CA SER A 64 -18.84 -9.18 -1.16
C SER A 64 -18.10 -8.96 0.17
N SER A 65 -17.87 -7.71 0.53
CA SER A 65 -17.36 -7.33 1.86
C SER A 65 -18.46 -7.19 2.92
N LYS A 66 -19.72 -7.43 2.54
CA LYS A 66 -20.84 -7.48 3.50
C LYS A 66 -20.75 -8.78 4.29
N VAL A 67 -20.85 -8.67 5.60
CA VAL A 67 -20.76 -9.81 6.51
C VAL A 67 -21.94 -9.78 7.49
N GLY A 68 -22.54 -10.92 7.75
CA GLY A 68 -23.59 -11.09 8.76
C GLY A 68 -23.01 -11.22 10.18
N ALA A 69 -23.82 -10.94 11.19
CA ALA A 69 -23.40 -11.03 12.59
C ALA A 69 -22.91 -12.44 12.97
N GLU A 70 -23.60 -13.47 12.51
CA GLU A 70 -23.23 -14.87 12.76
C GLU A 70 -21.83 -15.21 12.27
N LEU A 71 -21.45 -14.74 11.07
CA LEU A 71 -20.12 -14.98 10.51
C LEU A 71 -19.04 -14.22 11.27
N LEU A 72 -19.35 -13.01 11.77
CA LEU A 72 -18.42 -12.24 12.60
C LEU A 72 -18.18 -12.89 13.98
N GLU A 73 -19.16 -13.62 14.51
CA GLU A 73 -18.98 -14.38 15.74
C GLU A 73 -18.09 -15.62 15.54
N VAL A 74 -18.26 -16.31 14.40
CA VAL A 74 -17.50 -17.54 14.10
C VAL A 74 -16.09 -17.24 13.65
N ASP A 75 -15.91 -16.24 12.77
CA ASP A 75 -14.60 -15.86 12.22
C ASP A 75 -14.39 -14.35 12.22
N PRO A 76 -14.19 -13.73 13.39
CA PRO A 76 -14.06 -12.28 13.53
C PRO A 76 -12.84 -11.70 12.79
N THR A 77 -11.87 -12.52 12.49
CA THR A 77 -10.63 -12.11 11.80
C THR A 77 -10.62 -12.45 10.32
N ASN A 78 -11.71 -13.02 9.81
CA ASN A 78 -11.83 -13.50 8.43
C ASN A 78 -10.67 -14.44 8.02
N LYS A 79 -10.25 -15.30 8.94
CA LYS A 79 -9.19 -16.29 8.70
C LYS A 79 -9.60 -17.31 7.62
N LEU A 80 -10.89 -17.63 7.57
CA LEU A 80 -11.45 -18.57 6.60
C LEU A 80 -11.74 -17.93 5.23
N LEU A 81 -11.47 -16.63 5.07
CA LEU A 81 -11.67 -15.88 3.83
C LEU A 81 -13.11 -15.96 3.30
N ALA A 82 -14.09 -15.97 4.20
CA ALA A 82 -15.50 -16.12 3.87
C ALA A 82 -16.15 -14.85 3.30
N HIS A 83 -15.47 -13.71 3.37
CA HIS A 83 -15.88 -12.43 2.77
C HIS A 83 -14.67 -11.65 2.27
N ALA A 84 -14.89 -10.66 1.38
CA ALA A 84 -13.81 -9.77 0.96
C ALA A 84 -13.28 -8.94 2.15
N PRO A 85 -11.99 -8.62 2.17
CA PRO A 85 -11.39 -7.84 3.24
C PRO A 85 -11.92 -6.40 3.25
N ARG A 86 -11.98 -5.81 4.44
CA ARG A 86 -12.24 -4.38 4.65
C ARG A 86 -11.08 -3.80 5.44
N PHE A 87 -10.23 -3.08 4.76
CA PHE A 87 -9.12 -2.36 5.40
C PHE A 87 -8.91 -1.01 4.72
N ARG A 88 -8.28 -0.11 5.45
CA ARG A 88 -7.97 1.21 4.92
C ARG A 88 -6.80 1.13 3.95
N LEU A 89 -6.96 1.73 2.78
CA LEU A 89 -5.86 1.88 1.83
C LEU A 89 -4.88 2.96 2.31
N PRO A 90 -3.58 2.77 2.10
CA PRO A 90 -2.59 3.83 2.31
C PRO A 90 -2.91 5.08 1.48
N SER A 91 -2.68 6.27 2.04
CA SER A 91 -3.03 7.53 1.37
C SER A 91 -2.39 7.72 0.00
N PRO A 92 -1.15 7.27 -0.27
CA PRO A 92 -0.61 7.31 -1.63
C PRO A 92 -1.44 6.53 -2.65
N LEU A 93 -1.99 5.39 -2.26
CA LEU A 93 -2.86 4.58 -3.13
C LEU A 93 -4.23 5.23 -3.32
N LEU A 94 -4.78 5.89 -2.30
CA LEU A 94 -6.04 6.63 -2.43
C LEU A 94 -5.92 7.76 -3.44
N ARG A 95 -4.82 8.52 -3.40
CA ARG A 95 -4.55 9.55 -4.39
C ARG A 95 -4.41 8.96 -5.79
N ASP A 96 -3.64 7.90 -5.95
CA ASP A 96 -3.45 7.26 -7.26
C ASP A 96 -4.76 6.67 -7.81
N LEU A 97 -5.60 6.12 -6.94
CA LEU A 97 -6.93 5.64 -7.31
C LEU A 97 -7.83 6.78 -7.79
N ALA A 98 -7.83 7.91 -7.09
CA ALA A 98 -8.60 9.10 -7.50
C ALA A 98 -8.13 9.64 -8.86
N LEU A 99 -6.82 9.70 -9.08
CA LEU A 99 -6.25 10.11 -10.37
C LEU A 99 -6.57 9.12 -11.49
N ALA A 100 -6.51 7.83 -11.20
CA ALA A 100 -6.82 6.80 -12.19
C ALA A 100 -8.32 6.82 -12.59
N SER A 101 -9.22 6.92 -11.60
CA SER A 101 -10.66 6.95 -11.85
C SER A 101 -11.14 8.22 -12.55
N SER A 102 -10.45 9.35 -12.33
CA SER A 102 -10.72 10.60 -13.05
C SER A 102 -10.08 10.69 -14.45
N GLY A 103 -9.25 9.72 -14.82
CA GLY A 103 -8.50 9.76 -16.09
C GLY A 103 -7.32 10.73 -16.11
N LEU A 104 -6.96 11.32 -14.97
CA LEU A 104 -5.87 12.29 -14.87
C LEU A 104 -4.51 11.66 -14.61
N LEU A 105 -4.46 10.38 -14.25
CA LEU A 105 -3.22 9.72 -13.86
C LEU A 105 -2.21 9.72 -15.01
N ASN A 106 -1.05 10.33 -14.79
CA ASN A 106 0.10 10.17 -15.66
C ASN A 106 0.84 8.86 -15.31
N PRO A 107 0.81 7.83 -16.17
CA PRO A 107 1.39 6.52 -15.92
C PRO A 107 2.90 6.46 -16.16
N GLU A 108 3.55 7.55 -16.56
CA GLU A 108 4.98 7.60 -16.87
C GLU A 108 5.81 7.00 -15.74
N MET A 109 6.78 6.14 -16.11
CA MET A 109 7.62 5.43 -15.17
C MET A 109 9.05 6.00 -15.16
N GLY A 110 9.65 6.05 -13.97
CA GLY A 110 11.03 6.55 -13.81
C GLY A 110 11.13 8.07 -13.74
N GLY A 111 12.33 8.59 -13.88
CA GLY A 111 12.59 10.03 -13.86
C GLY A 111 12.76 10.62 -12.44
N LYS A 112 12.82 11.94 -12.39
CA LYS A 112 13.02 12.70 -11.15
C LYS A 112 11.76 12.74 -10.29
N PRO A 113 11.88 12.98 -8.97
CA PRO A 113 10.74 13.25 -8.12
C PRO A 113 9.92 14.44 -8.63
N VAL A 114 8.60 14.37 -8.44
CA VAL A 114 7.68 15.44 -8.78
C VAL A 114 7.10 16.10 -7.53
N TYR A 115 6.58 17.29 -7.71
CA TYR A 115 6.06 18.14 -6.64
C TYR A 115 4.56 18.40 -6.87
N PRO A 116 3.68 17.45 -6.53
CA PRO A 116 2.23 17.63 -6.72
C PRO A 116 1.72 18.82 -5.92
N PHE A 117 0.48 19.24 -6.21
CA PHE A 117 -0.16 20.33 -5.47
C PHE A 117 -0.09 20.10 -3.95
N GLN A 118 0.25 21.15 -3.24
CA GLN A 118 0.14 21.23 -1.78
C GLN A 118 -0.48 22.55 -1.37
N PRO A 119 -1.27 22.58 -0.27
CA PRO A 119 -1.77 23.84 0.26
C PRO A 119 -0.62 24.81 0.60
N PRO A 120 -0.80 26.10 0.38
CA PRO A 120 0.21 27.09 0.75
C PRO A 120 0.47 27.08 2.26
N GLY A 121 1.68 27.44 2.67
CA GLY A 121 2.06 27.57 4.08
C GLY A 121 2.53 26.30 4.78
N ILE A 122 2.32 25.10 4.19
CA ILE A 122 2.76 23.83 4.83
C ILE A 122 4.28 23.77 5.03
N TRP A 123 5.02 24.40 4.13
CA TRP A 123 6.50 24.40 4.18
C TRP A 123 7.08 25.56 4.95
N ASP A 124 6.32 26.62 5.22
CA ASP A 124 6.79 27.87 5.83
C ASP A 124 7.19 27.69 7.30
N GLY A 125 6.47 26.83 8.03
CA GLY A 125 6.77 26.51 9.43
C GLY A 125 8.00 25.64 9.65
N LEU A 126 8.66 25.20 8.59
CA LEU A 126 9.77 24.27 8.63
C LEU A 126 11.14 24.93 8.33
N SER A 127 11.12 26.19 7.99
CA SER A 127 12.29 27.05 7.86
C SER A 127 12.80 27.46 9.24
N ILE A 128 13.41 26.50 9.98
CA ILE A 128 13.97 26.76 11.33
C ILE A 128 15.24 27.61 11.24
N THR A 129 15.85 27.75 10.07
CA THR A 129 17.01 28.61 9.85
C THR A 129 16.93 29.27 8.49
N LYS A 130 17.15 30.58 8.43
CA LYS A 130 17.19 31.39 7.20
C LYS A 130 18.19 30.87 6.13
N GLU A 131 19.08 29.98 6.49
CA GLU A 131 20.08 29.38 5.59
C GLU A 131 19.57 28.22 4.76
N ARG A 132 18.35 27.75 4.96
CA ARG A 132 17.75 26.62 4.24
C ARG A 132 16.35 26.92 3.72
N ASP A 133 16.22 28.04 3.06
CA ASP A 133 14.98 28.40 2.34
C ASP A 133 14.72 27.39 1.24
N PHE A 134 13.89 26.39 1.58
CA PHE A 134 13.37 25.47 0.58
C PHE A 134 12.00 25.97 0.13
N THR A 135 11.96 26.60 -1.01
CA THR A 135 10.72 26.91 -1.71
C THR A 135 10.22 25.63 -2.40
N TYR A 136 9.01 25.20 -2.08
CA TYR A 136 8.41 24.05 -2.74
C TYR A 136 8.12 24.38 -4.22
N PRO A 137 8.85 23.75 -5.17
CA PRO A 137 8.70 24.07 -6.59
C PRO A 137 7.54 23.28 -7.17
N GLN A 138 6.31 23.71 -6.91
CA GLN A 138 5.12 23.00 -7.40
C GLN A 138 5.23 22.67 -8.90
N ALA A 139 5.04 21.41 -9.23
CA ALA A 139 5.05 20.92 -10.59
C ALA A 139 3.95 21.57 -11.45
N LYS A 140 4.09 21.47 -12.77
CA LYS A 140 3.12 21.99 -13.74
C LYS A 140 2.72 20.90 -14.74
N GLY A 141 1.57 21.05 -15.35
CA GLY A 141 1.09 20.14 -16.39
C GLY A 141 0.96 18.70 -15.91
N ALA A 142 1.42 17.75 -16.72
CA ALA A 142 1.29 16.30 -16.46
C ALA A 142 2.03 15.81 -15.20
N ASP A 143 3.08 16.51 -14.77
CA ASP A 143 3.84 16.16 -13.57
C ASP A 143 3.04 16.30 -12.27
N LEU A 144 2.00 17.15 -12.24
CA LEU A 144 1.06 17.24 -11.12
C LEU A 144 0.32 15.94 -10.86
N TYR A 145 0.15 15.11 -11.88
CA TYR A 145 -0.71 13.93 -11.89
C TYR A 145 0.06 12.62 -11.93
N ARG A 146 1.37 12.65 -11.75
CA ARG A 146 2.17 11.44 -11.66
C ARG A 146 1.82 10.63 -10.41
N ARG A 147 2.11 9.33 -10.47
CA ARG A 147 1.87 8.40 -9.34
C ARG A 147 2.54 8.91 -8.06
N SER A 148 1.88 8.70 -6.95
CA SER A 148 2.35 9.10 -5.62
C SER A 148 3.73 8.54 -5.26
N LEU A 149 4.13 7.42 -5.89
CA LEU A 149 5.47 6.85 -5.79
C LEU A 149 6.58 7.86 -6.15
N TYR A 150 6.31 8.78 -7.07
CA TYR A 150 7.27 9.78 -7.53
C TYR A 150 7.20 11.10 -6.78
N THR A 151 6.33 11.24 -5.79
CA THR A 151 6.22 12.46 -4.99
C THR A 151 7.49 12.70 -4.21
N PHE A 152 7.99 13.93 -4.25
CA PHE A 152 9.15 14.35 -3.47
C PHE A 152 8.87 14.22 -1.96
N TRP A 153 9.80 13.59 -1.26
CA TRP A 153 9.79 13.42 0.18
C TRP A 153 10.96 14.12 0.82
N ARG A 154 10.70 14.94 1.82
CA ARG A 154 11.72 15.48 2.69
C ARG A 154 11.68 14.75 4.04
N ARG A 155 12.86 14.49 4.61
CA ARG A 155 12.95 13.77 5.89
C ARG A 155 12.13 14.40 7.01
N THR A 156 12.09 15.73 7.05
CA THR A 156 11.41 16.51 8.11
C THR A 156 9.96 16.81 7.79
N VAL A 157 9.53 16.57 6.55
CA VAL A 157 8.19 16.94 6.07
C VAL A 157 7.68 15.86 5.16
N ALA A 158 6.70 15.13 5.62
CA ALA A 158 5.93 14.29 4.73
C ALA A 158 5.09 15.16 3.78
N PRO A 159 4.80 14.71 2.55
CA PRO A 159 3.85 15.40 1.68
C PRO A 159 2.53 15.63 2.41
N GLY A 160 2.05 16.87 2.41
CA GLY A 160 0.88 17.29 3.21
C GLY A 160 -0.44 16.59 2.84
N ASN A 161 -0.48 15.87 1.72
CA ASN A 161 -1.60 15.06 1.26
C ASN A 161 -1.39 13.55 1.50
N MET A 162 -0.33 13.16 2.21
CA MET A 162 0.01 11.76 2.52
C MET A 162 0.14 11.58 4.03
N PHE A 163 -1.00 11.40 4.69
CA PHE A 163 -1.08 11.28 6.15
C PHE A 163 -0.46 9.98 6.71
N ASP A 164 -0.27 8.97 5.87
CA ASP A 164 0.24 7.66 6.27
C ASP A 164 1.76 7.56 6.01
N ALA A 165 2.49 8.60 6.31
CA ALA A 165 3.93 8.58 6.16
C ALA A 165 4.57 7.74 7.27
N SER A 166 5.36 6.73 6.90
CA SER A 166 6.24 6.07 7.85
C SER A 166 7.27 7.07 8.37
N THR A 167 7.44 7.14 9.68
CA THR A 167 8.56 7.90 10.23
C THR A 167 9.85 7.16 9.93
N ARG A 168 10.88 7.86 9.45
CA ARG A 168 12.21 7.25 9.25
C ARG A 168 12.94 6.97 10.56
N ALA A 169 12.34 7.33 11.70
CA ALA A 169 12.91 7.10 13.01
C ALA A 169 12.77 5.64 13.48
N ILE A 170 11.74 4.95 12.98
CA ILE A 170 11.46 3.56 13.35
C ILE A 170 11.24 2.78 12.06
N CYS A 171 12.08 1.75 11.83
CA CYS A 171 11.84 0.78 10.77
C CYS A 171 10.67 -0.12 11.19
N SER A 172 9.49 0.15 10.69
CA SER A 172 8.33 -0.71 10.88
C SER A 172 7.94 -1.36 9.55
N VAL A 173 7.49 -2.61 9.61
CA VAL A 173 7.01 -3.35 8.44
C VAL A 173 5.72 -2.76 7.89
N LYS A 174 4.93 -2.14 8.75
CA LYS A 174 3.72 -1.40 8.39
C LYS A 174 3.85 0.04 8.86
N PRO A 175 3.61 1.03 7.99
CA PRO A 175 3.43 2.40 8.44
C PRO A 175 2.22 2.47 9.36
N SER A 176 2.30 3.30 10.41
CA SER A 176 1.10 3.62 11.18
C SER A 176 0.12 4.37 10.27
N LEU A 177 -1.09 3.84 10.14
CA LEU A 177 -2.17 4.54 9.45
C LEU A 177 -2.73 5.57 10.44
N THR A 178 -2.57 6.84 10.09
CA THR A 178 -3.25 7.92 10.82
C THR A 178 -4.69 8.02 10.36
N ASN A 179 -5.59 8.11 11.30
CA ASN A 179 -7.02 8.28 11.03
C ASN A 179 -7.34 9.70 10.55
#